data_a3bb46a9df63f776ed871ad33365c7a3
#
_entry.id   a3bb46a9df63f776ed871ad33365c7a3
#
_cell.length_a   1.000
_cell.length_b   1.000
_cell.length_c   1.000
_cell.angle_alpha   90.00
_cell.angle_beta   90.00
_cell.angle_gamma   90.00
#
_symmetry.space_group_name_H-M   'P 1'
#
loop_
_entity.id
_entity.type
_entity.pdbx_description
1 polymer ?
#
loop_
_entity_poly.entity_id
_entity_poly.type
_entity_poly.pdbx_seq_one_letter_code
_entity_poly.pdbx_strand_id
1 'polypeptide(L)'
;MKKILLTSFIVALGLLGASCKDDNSTAGGGGEILPDQQVSCEIFMPTNGETVIISDKLIIRGEGTTNYGKIISAELKVGGEVITDISSVPFYYEYTFPKEAELGELKIELAVKGDHEGSALATITVTTELGDRPAPPQYGEDLTDTRDGNVYKTVQLADQLWMAENLRYLPEQNFVVILEDFYNHFISKQF
;
A
#
# COMPACT_ATOMS: atom_id res chain seq x y z
N MET A 1 17.59 26.30 -19.23
CA MET A 1 17.04 27.18 -18.18
C MET A 1 15.53 26.98 -18.19
N LYS A 2 15.00 26.15 -17.27
CA LYS A 2 13.56 25.91 -17.11
C LYS A 2 13.07 26.78 -15.95
N LYS A 3 12.15 27.68 -16.25
CA LYS A 3 11.49 28.57 -15.27
C LYS A 3 10.45 27.73 -14.51
N ILE A 4 10.63 27.66 -13.19
CA ILE A 4 9.65 27.08 -12.25
C ILE A 4 8.62 28.19 -11.99
N LEU A 5 7.36 27.96 -12.42
CA LEU A 5 6.24 28.78 -12.03
C LEU A 5 5.72 28.28 -10.67
N LEU A 6 5.92 29.11 -9.68
CA LEU A 6 5.32 28.94 -8.36
C LEU A 6 3.90 29.50 -8.42
N THR A 7 2.88 28.62 -8.51
CA THR A 7 1.47 29.03 -8.38
C THR A 7 1.10 29.03 -6.90
N SER A 8 1.04 30.22 -6.35
CA SER A 8 0.51 30.49 -5.01
C SER A 8 -1.01 30.33 -5.03
N PHE A 9 -1.54 29.34 -4.34
CA PHE A 9 -2.98 29.20 -4.11
C PHE A 9 -3.36 30.05 -2.90
N ILE A 10 -4.00 31.19 -3.16
CA ILE A 10 -4.64 32.00 -2.14
C ILE A 10 -6.03 31.42 -1.90
N VAL A 11 -6.24 30.81 -0.73
CA VAL A 11 -7.57 30.43 -0.24
C VAL A 11 -8.24 31.68 0.26
N ALA A 12 -9.23 32.16 -0.49
CA ALA A 12 -10.09 33.28 -0.08
C ALA A 12 -11.10 32.77 0.96
N LEU A 13 -10.92 33.19 2.18
CA LEU A 13 -11.86 32.99 3.29
C LEU A 13 -13.03 33.99 3.12
N GLY A 14 -14.15 33.51 2.60
CA GLY A 14 -15.40 34.33 2.49
C GLY A 14 -16.14 34.36 3.81
N LEU A 15 -16.03 35.46 4.53
CA LEU A 15 -16.90 35.81 5.65
C LEU A 15 -18.23 36.36 5.09
N LEU A 16 -19.31 35.60 5.22
CA LEU A 16 -20.65 36.12 5.12
C LEU A 16 -21.28 36.17 6.50
N GLY A 17 -21.18 37.32 7.13
CA GLY A 17 -21.97 37.65 8.31
C GLY A 17 -23.41 37.96 7.91
N ALA A 18 -24.36 37.20 8.43
CA ALA A 18 -25.76 37.63 8.49
C ALA A 18 -26.13 37.82 9.94
N SER A 19 -26.22 39.07 10.33
CA SER A 19 -26.81 39.48 11.60
C SER A 19 -28.33 39.46 11.47
N CYS A 20 -28.97 38.58 12.22
CA CYS A 20 -30.40 38.77 12.57
C CYS A 20 -30.49 38.98 14.07
N LYS A 21 -30.88 40.18 14.42
CA LYS A 21 -31.31 40.58 15.74
C LYS A 21 -32.80 40.23 15.85
N ASP A 22 -33.14 39.34 16.77
CA ASP A 22 -34.48 39.28 17.34
C ASP A 22 -34.37 39.25 18.85
N ASP A 23 -34.75 40.37 19.44
CA ASP A 23 -34.96 40.50 20.87
C ASP A 23 -36.23 39.74 21.27
N ASN A 24 -36.10 38.63 21.97
CA ASN A 24 -37.15 38.22 22.88
C ASN A 24 -36.52 37.56 24.12
N SER A 25 -36.43 38.31 25.17
CA SER A 25 -36.00 37.90 26.49
C SER A 25 -37.05 36.98 27.14
N THR A 26 -36.70 35.71 27.35
CA THR A 26 -37.30 34.92 28.38
C THR A 26 -36.20 34.19 29.18
N ALA A 27 -36.11 34.50 30.44
CA ALA A 27 -35.17 33.98 31.38
C ALA A 27 -35.32 32.48 31.58
N GLY A 28 -34.21 31.75 31.69
CA GLY A 28 -34.21 30.41 32.31
C GLY A 28 -33.21 29.47 31.63
N GLY A 29 -32.08 29.30 32.25
CA GLY A 29 -31.17 28.20 31.97
C GLY A 29 -29.88 28.65 31.25
N GLY A 30 -28.85 28.95 32.03
CA GLY A 30 -27.50 29.15 31.47
C GLY A 30 -26.96 27.84 30.92
N GLY A 31 -27.40 27.49 29.72
CA GLY A 31 -26.70 26.55 28.89
C GLY A 31 -25.46 27.22 28.33
N GLU A 32 -24.31 26.74 28.69
CA GLU A 32 -23.04 27.14 28.08
C GLU A 32 -23.18 26.89 26.56
N ILE A 33 -23.19 27.98 25.77
CA ILE A 33 -23.20 27.87 24.30
C ILE A 33 -21.83 27.37 23.92
N LEU A 34 -21.70 26.03 23.76
CA LEU A 34 -20.49 25.45 23.24
C LEU A 34 -20.32 25.90 21.78
N PRO A 35 -19.10 26.28 21.39
CA PRO A 35 -18.85 26.61 20.00
C PRO A 35 -19.11 25.40 19.10
N ASP A 36 -19.42 25.62 17.83
CA ASP A 36 -19.58 24.52 16.88
C ASP A 36 -18.33 23.65 16.84
N GLN A 37 -18.52 22.33 16.90
CA GLN A 37 -17.41 21.39 16.79
C GLN A 37 -16.81 21.47 15.38
N GLN A 38 -15.57 21.87 15.30
CA GLN A 38 -14.80 21.85 14.05
C GLN A 38 -13.96 20.61 14.00
N VAL A 39 -14.21 19.77 13.01
CA VAL A 39 -13.45 18.57 12.72
C VAL A 39 -12.63 18.81 11.45
N SER A 40 -11.40 18.37 11.45
CA SER A 40 -10.55 18.31 10.27
C SER A 40 -9.96 16.92 10.11
N CYS A 41 -9.64 16.55 8.88
CA CYS A 41 -8.92 15.31 8.60
C CYS A 41 -7.96 15.48 7.43
N GLU A 42 -6.95 14.65 7.39
CA GLU A 42 -5.92 14.65 6.37
C GLU A 42 -5.45 13.23 6.10
N ILE A 43 -5.16 12.94 4.82
CA ILE A 43 -4.42 11.76 4.38
C ILE A 43 -3.03 12.25 3.98
N PHE A 44 -1.99 11.82 4.69
CA PHE A 44 -0.62 12.26 4.43
C PHE A 44 0.24 11.17 3.79
N MET A 45 -0.27 9.94 3.67
CA MET A 45 0.36 8.87 2.93
C MET A 45 -0.71 7.95 2.32
N PRO A 46 -0.67 7.70 1.01
CA PRO A 46 0.22 8.31 0.02
C PRO A 46 -0.05 9.81 -0.16
N THR A 47 0.87 10.51 -0.82
CA THR A 47 0.65 11.91 -1.15
C THR A 47 -0.27 12.06 -2.36
N ASN A 48 -1.03 13.15 -2.43
CA ASN A 48 -1.90 13.40 -3.57
C ASN A 48 -1.10 13.50 -4.89
N GLY A 49 -1.50 12.74 -5.91
CA GLY A 49 -0.80 12.65 -7.20
C GLY A 49 0.39 11.69 -7.23
N GLU A 50 0.65 10.96 -6.16
CA GLU A 50 1.71 9.95 -6.11
C GLU A 50 1.42 8.79 -7.07
N THR A 51 2.47 8.24 -7.69
CA THR A 51 2.38 6.98 -8.44
C THR A 51 2.66 5.81 -7.52
N VAL A 52 1.75 4.84 -7.49
CA VAL A 52 1.83 3.64 -6.66
C VAL A 52 1.83 2.39 -7.52
N ILE A 53 2.62 1.40 -7.12
CA ILE A 53 2.75 0.14 -7.83
C ILE A 53 1.74 -0.87 -7.29
N ILE A 54 0.89 -1.43 -8.16
CA ILE A 54 -0.18 -2.35 -7.74
C ILE A 54 0.32 -3.75 -7.32
N SER A 55 1.59 -4.07 -7.55
CA SER A 55 2.22 -5.32 -7.08
C SER A 55 2.52 -5.30 -5.59
N ASP A 56 2.58 -4.11 -4.99
CA ASP A 56 2.96 -3.91 -3.62
C ASP A 56 1.74 -3.60 -2.74
N LYS A 57 1.95 -3.58 -1.45
CA LYS A 57 0.94 -3.08 -0.51
C LYS A 57 0.98 -1.55 -0.48
N LEU A 58 -0.18 -0.93 -0.59
CA LEU A 58 -0.31 0.50 -0.41
C LEU A 58 -0.49 0.83 1.08
N ILE A 59 0.41 1.61 1.62
CA ILE A 59 0.31 2.10 3.00
C ILE A 59 -0.50 3.39 2.99
N ILE A 60 -1.59 3.41 3.76
CA ILE A 60 -2.45 4.58 3.92
C ILE A 60 -2.33 5.05 5.37
N ARG A 61 -1.98 6.33 5.55
CA ARG A 61 -1.92 6.99 6.85
C ARG A 61 -2.69 8.28 6.80
N GLY A 62 -3.36 8.57 7.89
CA GLY A 62 -4.10 9.82 8.03
C GLY A 62 -4.44 10.12 9.47
N GLU A 63 -4.97 11.30 9.69
CA GLU A 63 -5.42 11.72 11.01
C GLU A 63 -6.72 12.52 10.93
N GLY A 64 -7.40 12.59 12.05
CA GLY A 64 -8.53 13.47 12.27
C GLY A 64 -8.36 14.21 13.57
N THR A 65 -8.67 15.49 13.58
CA THR A 65 -8.57 16.34 14.77
C THR A 65 -9.87 17.10 15.01
N THR A 66 -10.09 17.54 16.24
CA THR A 66 -11.24 18.36 16.62
C THR A 66 -10.81 19.43 17.61
N ASN A 67 -11.50 20.58 17.56
CA ASN A 67 -11.25 21.69 18.48
C ASN A 67 -11.76 21.41 19.90
N TYR A 68 -12.79 20.56 20.07
CA TYR A 68 -13.26 20.04 21.35
C TYR A 68 -14.02 18.72 21.13
N GLY A 69 -14.31 18.02 22.23
CA GLY A 69 -14.91 16.69 22.14
C GLY A 69 -13.92 15.64 21.65
N LYS A 70 -14.41 14.66 20.94
CA LYS A 70 -13.63 13.55 20.42
C LYS A 70 -14.10 13.11 19.05
N ILE A 71 -13.22 12.47 18.29
CA ILE A 71 -13.58 11.74 17.07
C ILE A 71 -14.25 10.42 17.49
N ILE A 72 -15.41 10.12 16.94
CA ILE A 72 -16.19 8.91 17.22
C ILE A 72 -16.21 7.89 16.08
N SER A 73 -15.95 8.32 14.86
CA SER A 73 -15.82 7.40 13.72
C SER A 73 -14.90 7.95 12.65
N ALA A 74 -14.23 7.05 11.95
CA ALA A 74 -13.49 7.33 10.75
C ALA A 74 -13.72 6.20 9.75
N GLU A 75 -14.12 6.55 8.52
CA GLU A 75 -14.37 5.61 7.43
C GLU A 75 -13.33 5.83 6.33
N LEU A 76 -12.66 4.76 5.90
CA LEU A 76 -11.72 4.77 4.79
C LEU A 76 -12.36 4.12 3.57
N LYS A 77 -12.33 4.84 2.44
CA LYS A 77 -12.71 4.32 1.12
C LYS A 77 -11.53 4.31 0.18
N VAL A 78 -11.42 3.26 -0.61
CA VAL A 78 -10.44 3.14 -1.68
C VAL A 78 -11.17 2.72 -2.95
N GLY A 79 -11.03 3.48 -4.03
CA GLY A 79 -11.75 3.24 -5.27
C GLY A 79 -13.28 3.31 -5.14
N GLY A 80 -13.79 4.02 -4.13
CA GLY A 80 -15.22 4.14 -3.84
C GLY A 80 -15.79 3.05 -2.93
N GLU A 81 -15.01 1.99 -2.63
CA GLU A 81 -15.42 0.93 -1.72
C GLU A 81 -15.00 1.24 -0.28
N VAL A 82 -15.88 1.00 0.68
CA VAL A 82 -15.56 1.09 2.11
C VAL A 82 -14.66 -0.08 2.47
N ILE A 83 -13.44 0.25 2.89
CA ILE A 83 -12.43 -0.75 3.23
C ILE A 83 -12.52 -1.14 4.70
N THR A 84 -12.70 -0.16 5.57
CA THR A 84 -12.79 -0.40 6.99
C THR A 84 -13.38 0.82 7.69
N ASP A 85 -14.03 0.56 8.82
CA ASP A 85 -14.35 1.54 9.85
C ASP A 85 -13.17 1.62 10.80
N ILE A 86 -12.55 2.77 10.88
CA ILE A 86 -11.38 3.00 11.70
C ILE A 86 -11.85 3.44 13.08
N SER A 87 -11.49 2.68 14.12
CA SER A 87 -11.88 2.97 15.49
C SER A 87 -11.04 4.05 16.17
N SER A 88 -9.92 4.44 15.58
CA SER A 88 -8.99 5.45 16.14
C SER A 88 -8.28 6.24 15.07
N VAL A 89 -8.01 7.50 15.37
CA VAL A 89 -7.15 8.40 14.58
C VAL A 89 -6.05 8.94 15.52
N PRO A 90 -4.79 9.03 15.06
CA PRO A 90 -4.27 8.72 13.72
C PRO A 90 -4.35 7.24 13.39
N PHE A 91 -4.41 6.90 12.11
CA PHE A 91 -4.53 5.53 11.67
C PHE A 91 -3.40 5.12 10.70
N TYR A 92 -3.23 3.81 10.61
CA TYR A 92 -2.36 3.12 9.66
C TYR A 92 -3.13 1.95 9.06
N TYR A 93 -3.14 1.86 7.73
CA TYR A 93 -3.77 0.76 7.02
C TYR A 93 -2.90 0.27 5.87
N GLU A 94 -2.79 -1.06 5.72
CA GLU A 94 -2.13 -1.70 4.59
C GLU A 94 -3.20 -2.20 3.61
N TYR A 95 -3.39 -1.48 2.52
CA TYR A 95 -4.29 -1.89 1.46
C TYR A 95 -3.58 -2.84 0.52
N THR A 96 -4.21 -3.99 0.24
CA THR A 96 -3.74 -4.97 -0.74
C THR A 96 -4.59 -4.86 -1.99
N PHE A 97 -3.95 -4.59 -3.11
CA PHE A 97 -4.66 -4.48 -4.38
C PHE A 97 -5.30 -5.82 -4.77
N PRO A 98 -6.54 -5.82 -5.29
CA PRO A 98 -7.14 -7.01 -5.87
C PRO A 98 -6.34 -7.47 -7.09
N LYS A 99 -6.44 -8.75 -7.45
CA LYS A 99 -5.70 -9.31 -8.60
C LYS A 99 -6.01 -8.63 -9.95
N GLU A 100 -7.19 -8.07 -10.06
CA GLU A 100 -7.71 -7.39 -11.26
C GLU A 100 -7.82 -5.88 -11.00
N ALA A 101 -6.89 -5.32 -10.21
CA ALA A 101 -6.87 -3.89 -9.97
C ALA A 101 -6.71 -3.11 -11.28
N GLU A 102 -7.56 -2.12 -11.46
CA GLU A 102 -7.49 -1.22 -12.63
C GLU A 102 -6.29 -0.29 -12.50
N LEU A 103 -5.67 0.00 -13.66
CA LEU A 103 -4.59 0.97 -13.76
C LEU A 103 -5.16 2.36 -14.01
N GLY A 104 -4.48 3.37 -13.49
CA GLY A 104 -4.86 4.76 -13.66
C GLY A 104 -5.18 5.44 -12.33
N GLU A 105 -6.19 6.30 -12.32
CA GLU A 105 -6.53 7.06 -11.13
C GLU A 105 -7.25 6.22 -10.08
N LEU A 106 -6.71 6.22 -8.86
CA LEU A 106 -7.32 5.60 -7.68
C LEU A 106 -7.61 6.67 -6.64
N LYS A 107 -8.88 6.82 -6.30
CA LYS A 107 -9.35 7.77 -5.30
C LYS A 107 -9.31 7.14 -3.91
N ILE A 108 -8.80 7.88 -2.93
CA ILE A 108 -8.76 7.49 -1.52
C ILE A 108 -9.46 8.58 -0.71
N GLU A 109 -10.42 8.20 0.12
CA GLU A 109 -11.23 9.11 0.91
C GLU A 109 -11.22 8.70 2.37
N LEU A 110 -11.05 9.68 3.25
CA LEU A 110 -11.14 9.54 4.69
C LEU A 110 -12.24 10.44 5.20
N ALA A 111 -13.32 9.86 5.73
CA ALA A 111 -14.42 10.60 6.36
C ALA A 111 -14.33 10.46 7.88
N VAL A 112 -14.34 11.55 8.60
CA VAL A 112 -14.19 11.59 10.07
C VAL A 112 -15.38 12.30 10.68
N LYS A 113 -15.90 11.79 11.80
CA LYS A 113 -17.02 12.39 12.55
C LYS A 113 -16.65 12.60 14.02
N GLY A 114 -17.06 13.75 14.54
CA GLY A 114 -16.98 14.08 15.94
C GLY A 114 -18.26 13.72 16.70
N ASP A 115 -18.19 13.78 18.02
CA ASP A 115 -19.29 13.47 18.93
C ASP A 115 -20.33 14.61 19.10
N HIS A 116 -20.07 15.78 18.48
CA HIS A 116 -20.95 16.96 18.48
C HIS A 116 -21.28 17.41 17.04
N GLU A 117 -21.65 16.46 16.19
CA GLU A 117 -22.08 16.66 14.79
C GLU A 117 -21.01 17.19 13.83
N GLY A 118 -19.82 17.54 14.29
CA GLY A 118 -18.70 17.93 13.43
C GLY A 118 -18.28 16.77 12.52
N SER A 119 -17.97 17.06 11.27
CA SER A 119 -17.47 16.07 10.31
C SER A 119 -16.49 16.69 9.33
N ALA A 120 -15.59 15.87 8.80
CA ALA A 120 -14.65 16.27 7.76
C ALA A 120 -14.44 15.13 6.76
N LEU A 121 -14.06 15.49 5.54
CA LEU A 121 -13.71 14.57 4.46
C LEU A 121 -12.39 15.02 3.83
N ALA A 122 -11.41 14.13 3.84
CA ALA A 122 -10.19 14.28 3.06
C ALA A 122 -10.25 13.36 1.83
N THR A 123 -9.79 13.85 0.70
CA THR A 123 -9.74 13.11 -0.55
C THR A 123 -8.41 13.34 -1.22
N ILE A 124 -7.77 12.27 -1.63
CA ILE A 124 -6.59 12.27 -2.49
C ILE A 124 -6.81 11.36 -3.69
N THR A 125 -6.05 11.58 -4.74
CA THR A 125 -5.99 10.71 -5.92
C THR A 125 -4.55 10.30 -6.14
N VAL A 126 -4.30 9.02 -6.37
CA VAL A 126 -3.01 8.47 -6.75
C VAL A 126 -3.12 7.83 -8.13
N THR A 127 -1.99 7.68 -8.82
CA THR A 127 -1.94 6.96 -10.10
C THR A 127 -1.43 5.56 -9.85
N THR A 128 -2.18 4.55 -10.28
CA THR A 128 -1.76 3.14 -10.16
C THR A 128 -1.08 2.68 -11.44
N GLU A 129 0.07 2.05 -11.28
CA GLU A 129 0.86 1.48 -12.37
C GLU A 129 1.28 0.05 -12.06
N LEU A 130 1.51 -0.74 -13.12
CA LEU A 130 2.19 -2.02 -12.98
C LEU A 130 3.66 -1.75 -12.68
N GLY A 131 4.19 -2.40 -11.66
CA GLY A 131 5.64 -2.46 -11.47
C GLY A 131 6.32 -3.06 -12.69
N ASP A 132 7.60 -2.75 -12.85
CA ASP A 132 8.42 -3.39 -13.87
C ASP A 132 8.36 -4.91 -13.67
N ARG A 133 7.47 -5.56 -14.42
CA ARG A 133 7.49 -7.02 -14.44
C ARG A 133 8.82 -7.41 -15.08
N PRO A 134 9.68 -8.20 -14.40
CA PRO A 134 10.85 -8.72 -15.04
C PRO A 134 10.45 -9.32 -16.39
N ALA A 135 11.15 -8.97 -17.44
CA ALA A 135 10.90 -9.56 -18.74
C ALA A 135 10.81 -11.09 -18.57
N PRO A 136 9.85 -11.77 -19.22
CA PRO A 136 9.78 -13.22 -19.13
C PRO A 136 11.14 -13.81 -19.46
N PRO A 137 11.58 -14.86 -18.75
CA PRO A 137 12.88 -15.44 -18.96
C PRO A 137 13.04 -15.80 -20.44
N GLN A 138 14.11 -15.30 -21.05
CA GLN A 138 14.43 -15.65 -22.43
C GLN A 138 15.11 -17.01 -22.39
N TYR A 139 14.50 -18.00 -23.05
CA TYR A 139 15.11 -19.31 -23.22
C TYR A 139 16.29 -19.19 -24.19
N GLY A 140 17.42 -19.76 -23.80
CA GLY A 140 18.59 -19.90 -24.64
C GLY A 140 18.53 -21.15 -25.49
N GLU A 141 19.66 -21.47 -26.13
CA GLU A 141 19.81 -22.72 -26.85
C GLU A 141 19.78 -23.91 -25.89
N ASP A 142 19.19 -25.02 -26.33
CA ASP A 142 19.13 -26.23 -25.54
C ASP A 142 20.55 -26.77 -25.27
N LEU A 143 20.83 -27.13 -24.02
CA LEU A 143 22.09 -27.74 -23.61
C LEU A 143 22.00 -29.26 -23.68
N THR A 144 22.82 -29.88 -24.51
CA THR A 144 22.95 -31.34 -24.51
C THR A 144 24.07 -31.79 -23.57
N ASP A 145 23.73 -32.61 -22.58
CA ASP A 145 24.73 -33.24 -21.71
C ASP A 145 25.43 -34.39 -22.49
N THR A 146 26.69 -34.21 -22.75
CA THR A 146 27.46 -35.17 -23.53
C THR A 146 27.70 -36.50 -22.81
N ARG A 147 27.43 -36.58 -21.51
CA ARG A 147 27.64 -37.79 -20.69
C ARG A 147 26.52 -38.81 -20.87
N ASP A 148 25.27 -38.35 -21.06
CA ASP A 148 24.09 -39.22 -21.14
C ASP A 148 23.14 -38.86 -22.29
N GLY A 149 23.46 -37.80 -23.03
CA GLY A 149 22.64 -37.33 -24.14
C GLY A 149 21.35 -36.61 -23.75
N ASN A 150 21.12 -36.34 -22.46
CA ASN A 150 19.96 -35.59 -22.03
C ASN A 150 20.02 -34.14 -22.53
N VAL A 151 18.88 -33.63 -22.97
CA VAL A 151 18.73 -32.24 -23.43
C VAL A 151 18.02 -31.45 -22.34
N TYR A 152 18.58 -30.30 -21.97
CA TYR A 152 18.08 -29.41 -20.95
C TYR A 152 17.71 -28.06 -21.56
N LYS A 153 16.55 -27.54 -21.19
CA LYS A 153 16.20 -26.15 -21.48
C LYS A 153 17.10 -25.22 -20.68
N THR A 154 17.49 -24.13 -21.34
CA THR A 154 18.30 -23.10 -20.69
C THR A 154 17.55 -21.77 -20.63
N VAL A 155 17.96 -20.90 -19.75
CA VAL A 155 17.46 -19.53 -19.59
C VAL A 155 18.64 -18.56 -19.57
N GLN A 156 18.50 -17.48 -20.31
CA GLN A 156 19.49 -16.41 -20.31
C GLN A 156 19.19 -15.46 -19.13
N LEU A 157 20.16 -15.33 -18.23
CA LEU A 157 20.12 -14.37 -17.13
C LEU A 157 21.32 -13.44 -17.28
N ALA A 158 21.06 -12.21 -17.66
CA ALA A 158 22.09 -11.23 -18.07
C ALA A 158 22.99 -11.82 -19.18
N ASP A 159 24.28 -11.95 -18.92
CA ASP A 159 25.29 -12.51 -19.83
C ASP A 159 25.56 -14.01 -19.64
N GLN A 160 24.80 -14.66 -18.74
CA GLN A 160 25.01 -16.07 -18.37
C GLN A 160 23.83 -16.95 -18.81
N LEU A 161 24.19 -18.14 -19.28
CA LEU A 161 23.22 -19.17 -19.64
C LEU A 161 23.11 -20.19 -18.49
N TRP A 162 21.88 -20.37 -17.99
CA TRP A 162 21.57 -21.26 -16.86
C TRP A 162 20.64 -22.37 -17.30
N MET A 163 20.76 -23.56 -16.67
CA MET A 163 19.78 -24.62 -16.87
C MET A 163 18.43 -24.20 -16.25
N ALA A 164 17.36 -24.31 -17.03
CA ALA A 164 15.99 -24.04 -16.59
C ALA A 164 15.32 -25.30 -15.98
N GLU A 165 16.01 -26.41 -15.97
CA GLU A 165 15.54 -27.72 -15.49
C GLU A 165 16.54 -28.33 -14.52
N ASN A 166 16.07 -29.26 -13.70
CA ASN A 166 16.95 -30.03 -12.80
C ASN A 166 17.82 -31.01 -13.60
N LEU A 167 19.07 -31.15 -13.18
CA LEU A 167 19.99 -32.13 -13.76
C LEU A 167 19.44 -33.56 -13.56
N ARG A 168 19.29 -34.30 -14.68
CA ARG A 168 18.81 -35.68 -14.69
C ARG A 168 19.92 -36.74 -14.83
N TYR A 169 21.17 -36.27 -14.96
CA TYR A 169 22.32 -37.16 -15.06
C TYR A 169 22.48 -37.98 -13.77
N LEU A 170 22.44 -39.28 -13.91
CA LEU A 170 22.77 -40.24 -12.86
C LEU A 170 24.12 -40.85 -13.20
N PRO A 171 25.18 -40.57 -12.47
CA PRO A 171 26.48 -41.24 -12.71
C PRO A 171 26.35 -42.75 -12.49
N GLU A 172 26.84 -43.54 -13.43
CA GLU A 172 26.79 -45.00 -13.37
C GLU A 172 27.56 -45.59 -12.17
N GLN A 173 28.28 -44.78 -11.44
CA GLN A 173 29.13 -45.24 -10.32
C GLN A 173 28.66 -44.68 -8.97
N ASN A 174 28.14 -45.61 -8.18
CA ASN A 174 28.29 -45.67 -6.73
C ASN A 174 27.64 -44.58 -5.87
N PHE A 175 26.34 -44.42 -5.97
CA PHE A 175 25.59 -43.94 -4.82
C PHE A 175 25.80 -44.77 -3.55
N VAL A 176 26.14 -46.05 -3.73
CA VAL A 176 26.43 -46.96 -2.61
C VAL A 176 27.71 -46.59 -1.86
N VAL A 177 28.76 -46.16 -2.58
CA VAL A 177 30.04 -45.79 -1.92
C VAL A 177 29.94 -44.47 -1.16
N ILE A 178 29.18 -43.50 -1.70
CA ILE A 178 29.02 -42.22 -0.99
C ILE A 178 28.15 -42.38 0.26
N LEU A 179 27.15 -43.25 0.24
CA LEU A 179 26.35 -43.56 1.42
C LEU A 179 27.15 -44.39 2.46
N GLU A 180 27.98 -45.32 2.02
CA GLU A 180 28.87 -46.06 2.94
C GLU A 180 29.95 -45.18 3.55
N ASP A 181 30.57 -44.29 2.78
CA ASP A 181 31.54 -43.33 3.30
C ASP A 181 30.89 -42.32 4.26
N PHE A 182 29.67 -41.86 3.94
CA PHE A 182 28.91 -40.96 4.80
C PHE A 182 28.45 -41.65 6.09
N TYR A 183 28.01 -42.90 5.99
CA TYR A 183 27.59 -43.71 7.13
C TYR A 183 28.77 -44.05 8.03
N ASN A 184 29.90 -44.47 7.46
CA ASN A 184 31.12 -44.80 8.19
C ASN A 184 31.77 -43.56 8.83
N HIS A 185 31.69 -42.39 8.16
CA HIS A 185 32.20 -41.15 8.73
C HIS A 185 31.33 -40.63 9.91
N PHE A 186 30.04 -40.89 9.88
CA PHE A 186 29.11 -40.47 10.95
C PHE A 186 29.19 -41.39 12.17
N ILE A 187 29.37 -42.71 11.97
CA ILE A 187 29.42 -43.66 13.07
C ILE A 187 30.80 -43.67 13.75
N SER A 188 31.91 -43.45 13.03
CA SER A 188 33.26 -43.43 13.61
C SER A 188 33.52 -42.24 14.54
N LYS A 189 32.60 -41.26 14.64
CA LYS A 189 32.73 -40.11 15.55
C LYS A 189 31.89 -40.21 16.82
N GLN A 190 31.22 -41.34 17.05
CA GLN A 190 30.34 -41.50 18.23
C GLN A 190 30.93 -42.49 19.29
N PHE A 191 32.24 -42.82 19.23
CA PHE A 191 32.94 -43.57 20.29
C PHE A 191 34.23 -42.88 20.69
#